data_cdbadc958cb02868587f16f1a62b7700
#
_entry.id   cdbadc958cb02868587f16f1a62b7700
#
_cell.length_a   1.000
_cell.length_b   1.000
_cell.length_c   1.000
_cell.angle_alpha   90.00
_cell.angle_beta   90.00
_cell.angle_gamma   90.00
#
_symmetry.space_group_name_H-M   'P 1'
#
loop_
_entity.id
_entity.type
_entity.pdbx_description
1 polymer ?
#
loop_
_entity_poly.entity_id
_entity_poly.type
_entity_poly.pdbx_seq_one_letter_code
_entity_poly.pdbx_strand_id
1 'polypeptide(L)'
;RINHINLNLGCPSSSVQENKLGLALTQYPNLVRECLYTLKTYNKKISVKCRLGLGLEEDQNYVFEYLSMFQEFEIKTVYIHCRNGVLNLDTKKNRTIPKINYELFFKCKEEFPNMELIPNGEINDLETINHLLDNKIDQFMIGRQFANDLLFIEKLGLIKIDNKIQIISDYLDNFQDYKYLNLNLLKKAIFTLLSKVNGAKKIKKDISEADDIIKVKKIFESNQIWN
;
A
#
# COMPACT_ATOMS: atom_id res chain seq x y z
N ARG A 1 13.54 -15.54 -8.11
CA ARG A 1 13.97 -15.91 -6.73
C ARG A 1 13.40 -14.86 -5.76
N ILE A 2 12.84 -15.30 -4.63
CA ILE A 2 12.37 -14.40 -3.57
C ILE A 2 13.58 -13.97 -2.73
N ASN A 3 13.80 -12.65 -2.61
CA ASN A 3 14.92 -12.09 -1.85
C ASN A 3 14.45 -11.40 -0.55
N HIS A 4 13.15 -11.12 -0.41
CA HIS A 4 12.57 -10.40 0.69
C HIS A 4 11.22 -11.00 1.07
N ILE A 5 10.96 -11.16 2.36
CA ILE A 5 9.70 -11.64 2.93
C ILE A 5 9.14 -10.56 3.85
N ASN A 6 7.87 -10.22 3.70
CA ASN A 6 7.18 -9.30 4.59
C ASN A 6 6.13 -10.06 5.40
N LEU A 7 6.25 -10.05 6.73
CA LEU A 7 5.24 -10.60 7.64
C LEU A 7 4.10 -9.61 7.82
N ASN A 8 2.89 -10.04 7.51
CA ASN A 8 1.69 -9.22 7.65
C ASN A 8 1.07 -9.40 9.05
N LEU A 9 1.15 -8.37 9.88
CA LEU A 9 0.52 -8.27 11.21
C LEU A 9 -0.53 -7.15 11.28
N GLY A 10 -1.04 -6.67 10.14
CA GLY A 10 -1.94 -5.50 10.12
C GLY A 10 -3.27 -5.69 9.39
N CYS A 11 -3.48 -6.79 8.68
CA CYS A 11 -4.71 -7.02 7.92
C CYS A 11 -5.89 -7.37 8.84
N PRO A 12 -6.99 -6.55 8.86
CA PRO A 12 -8.14 -6.78 9.72
C PRO A 12 -9.30 -7.49 9.00
N SER A 13 -9.07 -8.16 7.86
CA SER A 13 -10.17 -8.82 7.13
C SER A 13 -10.66 -10.08 7.87
N SER A 14 -11.96 -10.37 7.80
CA SER A 14 -12.59 -11.51 8.49
C SER A 14 -11.94 -12.84 8.12
N SER A 15 -11.73 -13.09 6.82
CA SER A 15 -11.08 -14.32 6.35
C SER A 15 -9.65 -14.51 6.87
N VAL A 16 -8.95 -13.43 7.18
CA VAL A 16 -7.61 -13.44 7.77
C VAL A 16 -7.70 -13.68 9.27
N GLN A 17 -8.68 -13.07 9.94
CA GLN A 17 -8.91 -13.23 11.38
C GLN A 17 -9.31 -14.66 11.76
N GLU A 18 -10.20 -15.29 11.00
CA GLU A 18 -10.65 -16.67 11.19
C GLU A 18 -9.48 -17.68 11.24
N ASN A 19 -8.42 -17.38 10.50
CA ASN A 19 -7.21 -18.20 10.46
C ASN A 19 -6.11 -17.71 11.42
N LYS A 20 -6.41 -16.81 12.36
CA LYS A 20 -5.45 -16.19 13.29
C LYS A 20 -4.25 -15.54 12.57
N LEU A 21 -4.49 -14.93 11.40
CA LEU A 21 -3.46 -14.25 10.60
C LEU A 21 -3.63 -12.73 10.66
N GLY A 22 -2.67 -12.01 10.11
CA GLY A 22 -2.72 -10.55 10.03
C GLY A 22 -2.85 -9.89 11.39
N LEU A 23 -3.83 -9.00 11.57
CA LEU A 23 -4.07 -8.31 12.84
C LEU A 23 -4.40 -9.28 13.98
N ALA A 24 -5.18 -10.33 13.72
CA ALA A 24 -5.56 -11.30 14.75
C ALA A 24 -4.37 -12.08 15.29
N LEU A 25 -3.31 -12.27 14.52
CA LEU A 25 -2.08 -12.92 14.96
C LEU A 25 -1.41 -12.16 16.12
N THR A 26 -1.59 -10.84 16.19
CA THR A 26 -1.01 -10.02 17.26
C THR A 26 -1.62 -10.26 18.64
N GLN A 27 -2.71 -11.01 18.74
CA GLN A 27 -3.22 -11.48 20.03
C GLN A 27 -2.39 -12.65 20.61
N TYR A 28 -1.44 -13.19 19.84
CA TYR A 28 -0.63 -14.35 20.18
C TYR A 28 0.87 -14.03 20.02
N PRO A 29 1.48 -13.22 20.93
CA PRO A 29 2.88 -12.78 20.79
C PRO A 29 3.89 -13.92 20.64
N ASN A 30 3.67 -15.04 21.35
CA ASN A 30 4.54 -16.21 21.23
C ASN A 30 4.50 -16.82 19.83
N LEU A 31 3.32 -16.89 19.21
CA LEU A 31 3.19 -17.38 17.84
C LEU A 31 3.85 -16.42 16.82
N VAL A 32 3.80 -15.10 17.07
CA VAL A 32 4.55 -14.12 16.28
C VAL A 32 6.05 -14.39 16.38
N ARG A 33 6.58 -14.65 17.59
CA ARG A 33 7.99 -15.02 17.81
C ARG A 33 8.36 -16.30 17.05
N GLU A 34 7.54 -17.33 17.08
CA GLU A 34 7.75 -18.57 16.32
C GLU A 34 7.80 -18.31 14.81
N CYS A 35 6.89 -17.47 14.29
CA CYS A 35 6.90 -17.06 12.88
C CYS A 35 8.20 -16.33 12.51
N LEU A 36 8.64 -15.38 13.33
CA LEU A 36 9.87 -14.63 13.08
C LEU A 36 11.10 -15.55 13.14
N TYR A 37 11.15 -16.44 14.12
CA TYR A 37 12.21 -17.45 14.23
C TYR A 37 12.29 -18.32 12.96
N THR A 38 11.15 -18.84 12.53
CA THR A 38 11.05 -19.66 11.31
C THR A 38 11.49 -18.87 10.07
N LEU A 39 11.06 -17.61 9.93
CA LEU A 39 11.42 -16.78 8.79
C LEU A 39 12.93 -16.52 8.73
N LYS A 40 13.60 -16.36 9.87
CA LYS A 40 15.07 -16.17 9.92
C LYS A 40 15.85 -17.35 9.35
N THR A 41 15.30 -18.57 9.43
CA THR A 41 16.00 -19.78 8.87
C THR A 41 16.15 -19.72 7.36
N TYR A 42 15.34 -18.93 6.65
CA TYR A 42 15.41 -18.84 5.19
C TYR A 42 16.52 -17.92 4.66
N ASN A 43 17.29 -17.26 5.52
CA ASN A 43 18.35 -16.33 5.15
C ASN A 43 17.92 -15.31 4.08
N LYS A 44 16.77 -14.66 4.31
CA LYS A 44 16.19 -13.63 3.46
C LYS A 44 16.06 -12.32 4.23
N LYS A 45 15.98 -11.18 3.50
CA LYS A 45 15.61 -9.92 4.11
C LYS A 45 14.17 -10.07 4.63
N ILE A 46 13.95 -9.76 5.90
CA ILE A 46 12.63 -9.83 6.54
C ILE A 46 12.23 -8.41 6.92
N SER A 47 10.98 -8.09 6.69
CA SER A 47 10.31 -6.89 7.20
C SER A 47 8.95 -7.26 7.78
N VAL A 48 8.37 -6.34 8.52
CA VAL A 48 7.02 -6.52 9.09
C VAL A 48 6.13 -5.38 8.62
N LYS A 49 4.84 -5.68 8.40
CA LYS A 49 3.83 -4.63 8.25
C LYS A 49 2.76 -4.81 9.33
N CYS A 50 2.66 -3.82 10.23
CA CYS A 50 1.77 -3.85 11.37
C CYS A 50 0.88 -2.59 11.46
N ARG A 51 0.19 -2.45 12.59
CA ARG A 51 -0.57 -1.27 13.01
C ARG A 51 -0.03 -0.75 14.34
N LEU A 52 -0.46 0.46 14.74
CA LEU A 52 -0.05 1.06 16.03
C LEU A 52 -0.64 0.33 17.24
N GLY A 53 -1.77 -0.32 17.09
CA GLY A 53 -2.43 -0.97 18.21
C GLY A 53 -3.57 -1.90 17.79
N LEU A 54 -4.19 -2.49 18.80
CA LEU A 54 -5.36 -3.36 18.70
C LEU A 54 -6.50 -2.79 19.52
N GLY A 55 -7.68 -2.61 18.91
CA GLY A 55 -8.86 -2.04 19.57
C GLY A 55 -9.05 -0.55 19.29
N LEU A 56 -9.99 0.06 20.00
CA LEU A 56 -10.35 1.47 19.82
C LEU A 56 -9.45 2.40 20.62
N GLU A 57 -9.01 1.95 21.79
CA GLU A 57 -8.19 2.73 22.69
C GLU A 57 -6.73 2.75 22.23
N GLU A 58 -6.07 3.88 22.46
CA GLU A 58 -4.65 4.02 22.21
C GLU A 58 -3.85 3.39 23.34
N ASP A 59 -2.95 2.48 22.99
CA ASP A 59 -2.00 1.87 23.90
C ASP A 59 -0.60 1.94 23.30
N GLN A 60 0.18 2.89 23.79
CA GLN A 60 1.56 3.06 23.36
C GLN A 60 2.41 1.82 23.68
N ASN A 61 2.17 1.15 24.81
CA ASN A 61 2.95 0.01 25.22
C ASN A 61 2.80 -1.15 24.22
N TYR A 62 1.61 -1.31 23.65
CA TYR A 62 1.36 -2.34 22.66
C TYR A 62 2.33 -2.26 21.46
N VAL A 63 2.44 -1.10 20.82
CA VAL A 63 3.33 -0.96 19.66
C VAL A 63 4.80 -1.03 20.07
N PHE A 64 5.16 -0.52 21.25
CA PHE A 64 6.54 -0.56 21.76
C PHE A 64 6.98 -1.98 22.07
N GLU A 65 6.13 -2.82 22.67
CA GLU A 65 6.42 -4.22 22.91
C GLU A 65 6.66 -4.98 21.59
N TYR A 66 5.85 -4.72 20.56
CA TYR A 66 6.05 -5.33 19.25
C TYR A 66 7.32 -4.83 18.55
N LEU A 67 7.64 -3.54 18.61
CA LEU A 67 8.87 -3.01 18.04
C LEU A 67 10.10 -3.54 18.76
N SER A 68 10.05 -3.67 20.11
CA SER A 68 11.11 -4.30 20.90
C SER A 68 11.31 -5.76 20.48
N MET A 69 10.23 -6.52 20.33
CA MET A 69 10.28 -7.88 19.79
C MET A 69 10.93 -7.93 18.41
N PHE A 70 10.53 -7.05 17.49
CA PHE A 70 11.11 -7.02 16.15
C PHE A 70 12.61 -6.70 16.20
N GLN A 71 13.03 -5.81 17.08
CA GLN A 71 14.44 -5.48 17.30
C GLN A 71 15.23 -6.69 17.84
N GLU A 72 14.68 -7.48 18.77
CA GLU A 72 15.29 -8.74 19.25
C GLU A 72 15.56 -9.72 18.09
N PHE A 73 14.65 -9.76 17.11
CA PHE A 73 14.79 -10.57 15.91
C PHE A 73 15.58 -9.89 14.79
N GLU A 74 16.22 -8.75 15.04
CA GLU A 74 17.02 -7.96 14.07
C GLU A 74 16.21 -7.54 12.83
N ILE A 75 14.89 -7.37 12.97
CA ILE A 75 14.05 -6.82 11.91
C ILE A 75 14.33 -5.33 11.83
N LYS A 76 14.95 -4.90 10.73
CA LYS A 76 15.34 -3.49 10.55
C LYS A 76 14.23 -2.63 9.98
N THR A 77 13.38 -3.16 9.10
CA THR A 77 12.37 -2.41 8.37
C THR A 77 10.97 -2.78 8.84
N VAL A 78 10.19 -1.82 9.33
CA VAL A 78 8.80 -2.01 9.75
C VAL A 78 7.90 -0.96 9.12
N TYR A 79 6.90 -1.41 8.38
CA TYR A 79 5.84 -0.57 7.83
C TYR A 79 4.70 -0.47 8.83
N ILE A 80 4.39 0.72 9.30
CA ILE A 80 3.37 0.94 10.32
C ILE A 80 2.17 1.67 9.71
N HIS A 81 1.02 1.00 9.65
CA HIS A 81 -0.22 1.72 9.40
C HIS A 81 -0.54 2.55 10.65
N CYS A 82 -0.40 3.87 10.55
CA CYS A 82 -0.48 4.80 11.67
C CYS A 82 -1.89 4.91 12.26
N ARG A 83 -2.47 3.77 12.58
CA ARG A 83 -3.84 3.58 13.09
C ARG A 83 -3.94 2.24 13.79
N ASN A 84 -4.69 2.16 14.87
CA ASN A 84 -5.04 0.89 15.47
C ASN A 84 -5.88 0.04 14.51
N GLY A 85 -5.89 -1.27 14.71
CA GLY A 85 -6.80 -2.16 14.05
C GLY A 85 -7.87 -2.67 15.01
N VAL A 86 -9.09 -2.82 14.53
CA VAL A 86 -10.20 -3.32 15.35
C VAL A 86 -10.67 -4.65 14.77
N LEU A 87 -10.56 -5.71 15.59
CA LEU A 87 -11.09 -7.03 15.21
C LEU A 87 -12.61 -6.98 15.16
N ASN A 88 -13.20 -7.85 14.34
CA ASN A 88 -14.65 -7.93 14.12
C ASN A 88 -15.30 -6.66 13.55
N LEU A 89 -14.50 -5.68 13.16
CA LEU A 89 -14.96 -4.51 12.45
C LEU A 89 -14.72 -4.70 10.94
N ASP A 90 -15.69 -4.28 10.13
CA ASP A 90 -15.58 -4.30 8.67
C ASP A 90 -14.28 -3.64 8.17
N THR A 91 -13.70 -4.23 7.12
CA THR A 91 -12.42 -3.76 6.56
C THR A 91 -12.48 -2.31 6.07
N LYS A 92 -13.65 -1.83 5.58
CA LYS A 92 -13.80 -0.43 5.15
C LYS A 92 -13.79 0.49 6.36
N LYS A 93 -14.51 0.13 7.43
CA LYS A 93 -14.51 0.89 8.71
C LYS A 93 -13.11 0.91 9.34
N ASN A 94 -12.38 -0.18 9.33
CA ASN A 94 -10.97 -0.24 9.76
C ASN A 94 -10.01 0.68 8.98
N ARG A 95 -10.48 1.35 7.93
CA ARG A 95 -9.70 2.34 7.15
C ARG A 95 -9.94 3.77 7.61
N THR A 96 -10.93 3.98 8.46
CA THR A 96 -11.34 5.30 8.96
C THR A 96 -11.46 5.35 10.48
N ILE A 97 -11.62 4.20 11.13
CA ILE A 97 -11.79 4.06 12.58
C ILE A 97 -10.77 3.03 13.11
N PRO A 98 -10.02 3.34 14.18
CA PRO A 98 -9.78 4.65 14.79
C PRO A 98 -9.15 5.66 13.83
N LYS A 99 -9.02 6.93 14.22
CA LYS A 99 -8.35 7.97 13.42
C LYS A 99 -6.85 7.65 13.25
N ILE A 100 -6.27 8.27 12.23
CA ILE A 100 -4.81 8.22 12.04
C ILE A 100 -4.12 8.91 13.23
N ASN A 101 -3.00 8.35 13.69
CA ASN A 101 -2.20 8.90 14.78
C ASN A 101 -0.72 8.89 14.36
N TYR A 102 -0.29 9.98 13.71
CA TYR A 102 1.11 10.18 13.38
C TYR A 102 1.96 10.52 14.61
N GLU A 103 1.37 11.15 15.63
CA GLU A 103 2.08 11.52 16.86
C GLU A 103 2.64 10.29 17.58
N LEU A 104 1.83 9.22 17.68
CA LEU A 104 2.31 7.96 18.24
C LEU A 104 3.39 7.31 17.34
N PHE A 105 3.27 7.45 16.02
CA PHE A 105 4.31 6.98 15.10
C PHE A 105 5.63 7.75 15.32
N PHE A 106 5.59 9.07 15.52
CA PHE A 106 6.81 9.85 15.80
C PHE A 106 7.47 9.41 17.10
N LYS A 107 6.70 9.15 18.15
CA LYS A 107 7.23 8.56 19.40
C LYS A 107 7.89 7.20 19.16
N CYS A 108 7.30 6.34 18.31
CA CYS A 108 7.96 5.08 17.93
C CYS A 108 9.31 5.33 17.25
N LYS A 109 9.41 6.34 16.38
CA LYS A 109 10.65 6.69 15.71
C LYS A 109 11.72 7.21 16.65
N GLU A 110 11.33 7.97 17.67
CA GLU A 110 12.22 8.46 18.73
C GLU A 110 12.74 7.32 19.61
N GLU A 111 11.87 6.40 20.02
CA GLU A 111 12.21 5.27 20.90
C GLU A 111 13.05 4.20 20.17
N PHE A 112 12.83 4.02 18.88
CA PHE A 112 13.52 3.00 18.06
C PHE A 112 14.34 3.63 16.91
N PRO A 113 15.36 4.47 17.21
CA PRO A 113 16.08 5.26 16.19
C PRO A 113 16.89 4.39 15.22
N ASN A 114 17.23 3.16 15.62
CA ASN A 114 18.00 2.21 14.79
C ASN A 114 17.13 1.36 13.86
N MET A 115 15.80 1.51 13.93
CA MET A 115 14.87 0.85 13.04
C MET A 115 14.41 1.78 11.91
N GLU A 116 14.28 1.23 10.74
CA GLU A 116 13.66 1.89 9.59
C GLU A 116 12.13 1.77 9.71
N LEU A 117 11.52 2.71 10.43
CA LEU A 117 10.07 2.78 10.58
C LEU A 117 9.48 3.61 9.45
N ILE A 118 8.58 3.02 8.67
CA ILE A 118 7.96 3.61 7.48
C ILE A 118 6.47 3.78 7.71
N PRO A 119 5.95 5.02 7.79
CA PRO A 119 4.53 5.26 8.01
C PRO A 119 3.70 4.94 6.79
N ASN A 120 2.48 4.50 7.03
CA ASN A 120 1.44 4.24 6.05
C ASN A 120 0.09 4.70 6.59
N GLY A 121 -0.81 5.11 5.73
CA GLY A 121 -2.19 5.45 6.08
C GLY A 121 -2.50 6.93 5.81
N GLU A 122 -3.57 7.17 5.08
CA GLU A 122 -4.11 8.50 4.75
C GLU A 122 -3.12 9.52 4.16
N ILE A 123 -2.03 9.07 3.55
CA ILE A 123 -1.09 9.93 2.82
C ILE A 123 -1.72 10.21 1.46
N ASN A 124 -2.57 11.25 1.40
CA ASN A 124 -3.47 11.53 0.28
C ASN A 124 -3.20 12.88 -0.39
N ASP A 125 -2.38 13.73 0.21
CA ASP A 125 -2.11 15.09 -0.22
C ASP A 125 -0.71 15.56 0.18
N LEU A 126 -0.34 16.73 -0.34
CA LEU A 126 0.97 17.34 -0.04
C LEU A 126 1.08 17.83 1.40
N GLU A 127 -0.03 18.22 2.03
CA GLU A 127 -0.03 18.68 3.42
C GLU A 127 0.44 17.57 4.36
N THR A 128 -0.15 16.37 4.21
CA THR A 128 0.28 15.19 4.96
C THR A 128 1.74 14.83 4.70
N ILE A 129 2.20 14.93 3.45
CA ILE A 129 3.58 14.64 3.09
C ILE A 129 4.52 15.65 3.72
N ASN A 130 4.21 16.95 3.64
CA ASN A 130 5.02 18.00 4.25
C ASN A 130 5.08 17.82 5.78
N HIS A 131 3.95 17.49 6.42
CA HIS A 131 3.93 17.20 7.85
C HIS A 131 4.88 16.03 8.22
N LEU A 132 4.94 14.98 7.42
CA LEU A 132 5.89 13.88 7.62
C LEU A 132 7.34 14.34 7.42
N LEU A 133 7.62 15.10 6.37
CA LEU A 133 8.96 15.63 6.08
C LEU A 133 9.45 16.59 7.17
N ASP A 134 8.59 17.47 7.70
CA ASP A 134 8.91 18.38 8.80
C ASP A 134 9.28 17.61 10.08
N ASN A 135 8.73 16.42 10.26
CA ASN A 135 9.09 15.48 11.33
C ASN A 135 10.24 14.53 10.95
N LYS A 136 11.04 14.86 9.93
CA LYS A 136 12.21 14.09 9.46
C LYS A 136 11.89 12.67 8.98
N ILE A 137 10.69 12.48 8.46
CA ILE A 137 10.27 11.24 7.82
C ILE A 137 10.38 11.42 6.31
N ASP A 138 11.39 10.82 5.71
CA ASP A 138 11.70 10.91 4.27
C ASP A 138 11.24 9.67 3.48
N GLN A 139 10.76 8.65 4.17
CA GLN A 139 10.22 7.43 3.58
C GLN A 139 8.81 7.16 4.09
N PHE A 140 7.88 6.90 3.18
CA PHE A 140 6.50 6.57 3.52
C PHE A 140 5.86 5.64 2.48
N MET A 141 4.89 4.86 2.92
CA MET A 141 4.17 3.93 2.05
C MET A 141 2.82 4.51 1.64
N ILE A 142 2.64 4.80 0.36
CA ILE A 142 1.37 5.21 -0.22
C ILE A 142 0.68 3.98 -0.82
N GLY A 143 -0.56 3.73 -0.45
CA GLY A 143 -1.33 2.60 -0.96
C GLY A 143 -2.48 3.04 -1.87
N ARG A 144 -3.66 3.20 -1.28
CA ARG A 144 -4.92 3.46 -2.00
C ARG A 144 -4.91 4.71 -2.85
N GLN A 145 -4.27 5.78 -2.38
CA GLN A 145 -4.20 7.03 -3.13
C GLN A 145 -3.51 6.80 -4.48
N PHE A 146 -2.38 6.10 -4.49
CA PHE A 146 -1.68 5.77 -5.73
C PHE A 146 -2.48 4.78 -6.60
N ALA A 147 -3.14 3.79 -6.00
CA ALA A 147 -3.98 2.84 -6.74
C ALA A 147 -5.22 3.47 -7.38
N ASN A 148 -5.71 4.59 -6.82
CA ASN A 148 -6.87 5.33 -7.34
C ASN A 148 -6.47 6.48 -8.28
N ASP A 149 -5.27 7.00 -8.14
CA ASP A 149 -4.73 8.11 -8.94
C ASP A 149 -3.25 7.84 -9.23
N LEU A 150 -2.95 7.16 -10.33
CA LEU A 150 -1.58 6.87 -10.75
C LEU A 150 -0.78 8.15 -11.06
N LEU A 151 -1.48 9.27 -11.32
CA LEU A 151 -0.86 10.57 -11.54
C LEU A 151 -0.59 11.32 -10.21
N PHE A 152 -0.86 10.72 -9.08
CA PHE A 152 -0.59 11.33 -7.78
C PHE A 152 0.90 11.64 -7.61
N ILE A 153 1.79 10.82 -8.17
CA ILE A 153 3.24 11.05 -8.15
C ILE A 153 3.65 12.34 -8.88
N GLU A 154 2.92 12.74 -9.95
CA GLU A 154 3.12 14.00 -10.63
C GLU A 154 2.72 15.19 -9.74
N LYS A 155 1.62 15.05 -8.99
CA LYS A 155 1.17 16.07 -8.03
C LYS A 155 2.15 16.29 -6.87
N LEU A 156 2.96 15.27 -6.57
CA LEU A 156 4.04 15.36 -5.60
C LEU A 156 5.29 16.09 -6.14
N GLY A 157 5.29 16.47 -7.42
CA GLY A 157 6.45 17.08 -8.06
C GLY A 157 7.65 16.15 -8.26
N LEU A 158 7.47 14.84 -8.05
CA LEU A 158 8.55 13.85 -8.14
C LEU A 158 8.88 13.48 -9.58
N ILE A 159 7.88 13.49 -10.45
CA ILE A 159 8.03 13.29 -11.90
C ILE A 159 7.08 14.21 -12.64
N LYS A 160 7.44 14.58 -13.88
CA LYS A 160 6.57 15.24 -14.83
C LYS A 160 6.12 14.23 -15.87
N ILE A 161 4.82 14.13 -16.08
CA ILE A 161 4.24 13.21 -17.07
C ILE A 161 3.82 14.01 -18.29
N ASP A 162 4.71 14.09 -19.28
CA ASP A 162 4.47 14.87 -20.50
C ASP A 162 3.53 14.15 -21.47
N ASN A 163 3.54 12.82 -21.52
CA ASN A 163 2.71 12.04 -22.43
C ASN A 163 2.03 10.85 -21.73
N LYS A 164 0.79 11.04 -21.28
CA LYS A 164 -0.02 10.00 -20.63
C LYS A 164 -0.35 8.84 -21.56
N ILE A 165 -0.42 9.10 -22.85
CA ILE A 165 -0.75 8.11 -23.88
C ILE A 165 0.40 7.16 -24.07
N GLN A 166 1.62 7.70 -24.11
CA GLN A 166 2.80 6.86 -24.22
C GLN A 166 2.87 5.90 -23.03
N ILE A 167 2.58 6.38 -21.80
CA ILE A 167 2.51 5.50 -20.61
C ILE A 167 1.48 4.40 -20.79
N ILE A 168 0.30 4.71 -21.34
CA ILE A 168 -0.74 3.72 -21.59
C ILE A 168 -0.30 2.72 -22.66
N SER A 169 0.31 3.21 -23.75
CA SER A 169 0.85 2.37 -24.81
C SER A 169 1.92 1.42 -24.28
N ASP A 170 2.91 1.95 -23.58
CA ASP A 170 3.99 1.15 -22.97
C ASP A 170 3.42 0.12 -21.97
N TYR A 171 2.42 0.52 -21.20
CA TYR A 171 1.73 -0.39 -20.28
C TYR A 171 1.01 -1.53 -21.01
N LEU A 172 0.31 -1.21 -22.10
CA LEU A 172 -0.37 -2.19 -22.95
C LEU A 172 0.62 -3.14 -23.64
N ASP A 173 1.77 -2.62 -24.10
CA ASP A 173 2.80 -3.40 -24.78
C ASP A 173 3.48 -4.38 -23.81
N ASN A 174 3.82 -3.92 -22.62
CA ASN A 174 4.40 -4.77 -21.57
C ASN A 174 3.43 -5.87 -21.07
N PHE A 175 2.12 -5.68 -21.23
CA PHE A 175 1.12 -6.65 -20.77
C PHE A 175 0.86 -7.79 -21.74
N GLN A 176 1.32 -7.74 -22.99
CA GLN A 176 1.07 -8.80 -23.99
C GLN A 176 1.68 -10.15 -23.61
N ASP A 177 2.77 -10.13 -22.86
CA ASP A 177 3.53 -11.32 -22.50
C ASP A 177 2.99 -12.05 -21.26
N TYR A 178 1.95 -11.52 -20.60
CA TYR A 178 1.40 -12.12 -19.37
C TYR A 178 0.24 -13.06 -19.65
N LYS A 179 0.52 -14.35 -19.57
CA LYS A 179 -0.45 -15.45 -19.80
C LYS A 179 -1.69 -15.43 -18.88
N TYR A 180 -1.66 -14.68 -17.80
CA TYR A 180 -2.73 -14.62 -16.78
C TYR A 180 -3.29 -13.20 -16.58
N LEU A 181 -3.34 -12.43 -17.64
CA LEU A 181 -3.84 -11.06 -17.57
C LEU A 181 -5.30 -10.99 -17.12
N ASN A 182 -5.54 -10.29 -16.02
CA ASN A 182 -6.88 -9.87 -15.66
C ASN A 182 -7.23 -8.55 -16.39
N LEU A 183 -8.01 -8.66 -17.46
CA LEU A 183 -8.41 -7.54 -18.31
C LEU A 183 -9.12 -6.41 -17.51
N ASN A 184 -9.84 -6.75 -16.44
CA ASN A 184 -10.48 -5.75 -15.58
C ASN A 184 -9.46 -4.91 -14.79
N LEU A 185 -8.37 -5.51 -14.34
CA LEU A 185 -7.28 -4.78 -13.68
C LEU A 185 -6.57 -3.85 -14.66
N LEU A 186 -6.30 -4.33 -15.89
CA LEU A 186 -5.75 -3.52 -16.96
C LEU A 186 -6.64 -2.30 -17.23
N LYS A 187 -7.94 -2.51 -17.49
CA LYS A 187 -8.91 -1.44 -17.74
C LYS A 187 -8.95 -0.42 -16.61
N LYS A 188 -8.91 -0.90 -15.35
CA LYS A 188 -8.91 -0.03 -14.17
C LYS A 188 -7.71 0.93 -14.16
N ALA A 189 -6.51 0.44 -14.46
CA ALA A 189 -5.31 1.27 -14.54
C ALA A 189 -5.44 2.33 -15.63
N ILE A 190 -5.89 1.95 -16.82
CA ILE A 190 -6.13 2.86 -17.95
C ILE A 190 -7.18 3.92 -17.59
N PHE A 191 -8.29 3.53 -16.95
CA PHE A 191 -9.32 4.49 -16.52
C PHE A 191 -8.81 5.52 -15.53
N THR A 192 -7.85 5.14 -14.71
CA THR A 192 -7.20 6.05 -13.76
C THR A 192 -6.31 7.07 -14.51
N LEU A 193 -5.52 6.62 -15.47
CA LEU A 193 -4.69 7.49 -16.31
C LEU A 193 -5.53 8.45 -17.18
N LEU A 194 -6.70 8.00 -17.64
CA LEU A 194 -7.66 8.81 -18.38
C LEU A 194 -8.51 9.71 -17.49
N SER A 195 -8.29 9.75 -16.18
CA SER A 195 -9.00 10.68 -15.30
C SER A 195 -8.59 12.12 -15.67
N LYS A 196 -9.58 13.03 -15.76
CA LYS A 196 -9.39 14.45 -16.13
C LYS A 196 -8.87 14.71 -17.55
N VAL A 197 -8.91 13.73 -18.43
CA VAL A 197 -8.61 13.94 -19.86
C VAL A 197 -9.90 14.32 -20.58
N ASN A 198 -9.86 15.42 -21.35
CA ASN A 198 -11.01 15.84 -22.15
C ASN A 198 -11.38 14.76 -23.19
N GLY A 199 -12.67 14.49 -23.35
CA GLY A 199 -13.12 13.45 -24.30
C GLY A 199 -12.99 11.99 -23.82
N ALA A 200 -12.35 11.74 -22.68
CA ALA A 200 -12.12 10.40 -22.15
C ALA A 200 -13.39 9.57 -21.89
N LYS A 201 -14.57 10.21 -21.76
CA LYS A 201 -15.83 9.50 -21.45
C LYS A 201 -16.18 8.47 -22.53
N LYS A 202 -16.04 8.83 -23.80
CA LYS A 202 -16.30 7.93 -24.95
C LYS A 202 -15.30 6.79 -24.93
N ILE A 203 -14.01 7.09 -24.81
CA ILE A 203 -12.94 6.09 -24.81
C ILE A 203 -13.11 5.10 -23.66
N LYS A 204 -13.42 5.59 -22.45
CA LYS A 204 -13.70 4.71 -21.30
C LYS A 204 -14.88 3.78 -21.55
N LYS A 205 -15.92 4.27 -22.24
CA LYS A 205 -17.05 3.42 -22.63
C LYS A 205 -16.59 2.32 -23.59
N ASP A 206 -15.91 2.69 -24.67
CA ASP A 206 -15.43 1.75 -25.68
C ASP A 206 -14.48 0.70 -25.08
N ILE A 207 -13.57 1.11 -24.19
CA ILE A 207 -12.68 0.22 -23.44
C ILE A 207 -13.49 -0.69 -22.50
N SER A 208 -14.55 -0.20 -21.86
CA SER A 208 -15.37 -1.04 -20.96
C SER A 208 -16.00 -2.21 -21.69
N GLU A 209 -16.37 -2.02 -22.96
CA GLU A 209 -17.00 -3.01 -23.83
C GLU A 209 -15.99 -3.97 -24.49
N ALA A 210 -14.70 -3.64 -24.51
CA ALA A 210 -13.67 -4.50 -25.07
C ALA A 210 -13.52 -5.80 -24.24
N ASP A 211 -13.43 -6.94 -24.89
CA ASP A 211 -13.33 -8.27 -24.29
C ASP A 211 -11.90 -8.84 -24.32
N ASP A 212 -10.99 -8.19 -25.05
CA ASP A 212 -9.58 -8.54 -25.13
C ASP A 212 -8.65 -7.32 -25.20
N ILE A 213 -7.34 -7.55 -25.01
CA ILE A 213 -6.31 -6.50 -25.02
C ILE A 213 -6.12 -5.89 -26.43
N ILE A 214 -6.33 -6.67 -27.49
CA ILE A 214 -6.15 -6.23 -28.87
C ILE A 214 -7.20 -5.16 -29.21
N LYS A 215 -8.45 -5.38 -28.76
CA LYS A 215 -9.51 -4.38 -28.91
C LYS A 215 -9.21 -3.12 -28.11
N VAL A 216 -8.70 -3.27 -26.89
CA VAL A 216 -8.28 -2.10 -26.08
C VAL A 216 -7.21 -1.30 -26.83
N LYS A 217 -6.19 -1.94 -27.39
CA LYS A 217 -5.14 -1.27 -28.19
C LYS A 217 -5.72 -0.53 -29.38
N LYS A 218 -6.55 -1.19 -30.20
CA LYS A 218 -7.19 -0.58 -31.38
C LYS A 218 -8.01 0.66 -31.02
N ILE A 219 -8.70 0.65 -29.86
CA ILE A 219 -9.44 1.81 -29.37
C ILE A 219 -8.49 2.99 -29.14
N PHE A 220 -7.29 2.75 -28.58
CA PHE A 220 -6.29 3.77 -28.39
C PHE A 220 -5.72 4.29 -29.71
N GLU A 221 -5.32 3.41 -30.61
CA GLU A 221 -4.75 3.74 -31.93
C GLU A 221 -5.73 4.54 -32.81
N SER A 222 -7.03 4.19 -32.76
CA SER A 222 -8.06 4.84 -33.58
C SER A 222 -8.54 6.21 -33.07
N ASN A 223 -8.33 6.51 -31.79
CA ASN A 223 -8.72 7.78 -31.20
C ASN A 223 -7.54 8.77 -31.22
N GLN A 224 -7.33 9.44 -32.38
CA GLN A 224 -6.32 10.52 -32.56
C GLN A 224 -6.60 11.80 -31.74
N ILE A 225 -7.32 11.73 -30.66
CA ILE A 225 -7.77 12.88 -29.83
C ILE A 225 -6.62 13.54 -29.03
N TRP A 226 -5.39 13.12 -29.25
CA TRP A 226 -4.28 13.34 -28.34
C TRP A 226 -3.13 14.19 -28.91
N ASN A 227 -3.33 14.79 -30.06
CA ASN A 227 -2.43 15.80 -30.63
C ASN A 227 -2.82 17.20 -30.18
#